data_d1733bcadc68e27252320bc064a8ce88
#
_entry.id   d1733bcadc68e27252320bc064a8ce88
#
_cell.length_a   1.000
_cell.length_b   1.000
_cell.length_c   1.000
_cell.angle_alpha   90.00
_cell.angle_beta   90.00
_cell.angle_gamma   90.00
#
_symmetry.space_group_name_H-M   'P 1'
#
loop_
_entity.id
_entity.type
_entity.pdbx_description
1 polymer ?
#
loop_
_entity_poly.entity_id
_entity_poly.type
_entity_poly.pdbx_seq_one_letter_code
_entity_poly.pdbx_strand_id
1 'polypeptide(L)'
;MYGSRARIGYTSVAFVTEVFPYAFYKMVPDGVSLALLTLHQTELTRGEMDRLYDETMKAARALAKSGVDLVVLGGRPVLLSRGENLDEITGRLTHELGVPVTSDASAQLAAFKALGSKRVGTVHPFDPHEDERHDRMITQLGLSPVGSFGGGSNLVDLPKLTCNDALEWGRAFMKAHPDTDTLLYPCPHWATVEAIEPIEREFGVSVVTNLQTTVWHALRVCGINDRIEGYGRLLREF
;
A
#
# COMPACT_ATOMS: atom_id res chain seq x y z
N MET A 1 26.27 6.76 0.35
CA MET A 1 26.16 5.68 1.38
C MET A 1 24.73 5.21 1.35
N TYR A 2 24.50 3.90 1.35
CA TYR A 2 23.13 3.36 1.40
C TYR A 2 22.45 3.78 2.70
N GLY A 3 21.19 4.25 2.61
CA GLY A 3 20.40 4.66 3.78
C GLY A 3 20.94 5.87 4.54
N SER A 4 21.67 6.77 3.90
CA SER A 4 22.24 7.96 4.58
C SER A 4 21.17 8.96 5.03
N ARG A 5 19.96 8.92 4.46
CA ARG A 5 18.82 9.76 4.86
C ARG A 5 17.78 8.98 5.66
N ALA A 6 17.49 7.74 5.22
CA ALA A 6 16.63 6.80 5.96
C ALA A 6 16.85 5.37 5.47
N ARG A 7 16.72 4.42 6.41
CA ARG A 7 16.61 2.98 6.16
C ARG A 7 15.19 2.54 6.54
N ILE A 8 14.38 2.23 5.54
CA ILE A 8 12.97 1.85 5.74
C ILE A 8 12.86 0.34 5.74
N GLY A 9 12.39 -0.23 6.83
CA GLY A 9 12.05 -1.65 6.94
C GLY A 9 10.62 -1.91 6.46
N TYR A 10 10.40 -2.93 5.64
CA TYR A 10 9.07 -3.33 5.19
C TYR A 10 8.87 -4.84 5.35
N THR A 11 7.76 -5.23 6.01
CA THR A 11 7.31 -6.62 6.04
C THR A 11 6.32 -6.85 4.91
N SER A 12 6.63 -7.72 3.97
CA SER A 12 5.73 -8.08 2.87
C SER A 12 5.15 -9.46 3.11
N VAL A 13 3.83 -9.58 3.11
CA VAL A 13 3.16 -10.90 3.22
C VAL A 13 3.30 -11.73 1.93
N ALA A 14 3.70 -11.13 0.82
CA ALA A 14 3.82 -11.82 -0.46
C ALA A 14 4.73 -13.05 -0.42
N PHE A 15 4.41 -14.02 -1.26
CA PHE A 15 5.25 -15.18 -1.53
C PHE A 15 6.58 -14.78 -2.18
N VAL A 16 6.51 -14.00 -3.26
CA VAL A 16 7.63 -13.35 -3.95
C VAL A 16 7.20 -11.94 -4.32
N THR A 17 8.10 -10.98 -4.28
CA THR A 17 7.81 -9.61 -4.74
C THR A 17 9.06 -8.93 -5.28
N GLU A 18 9.05 -8.66 -6.55
CA GLU A 18 9.96 -7.72 -7.24
C GLU A 18 9.30 -6.36 -7.45
N VAL A 19 7.98 -6.31 -7.48
CA VAL A 19 7.22 -5.08 -7.79
C VAL A 19 7.43 -4.02 -6.72
N PHE A 20 7.29 -4.38 -5.44
CA PHE A 20 7.44 -3.41 -4.36
C PHE A 20 8.85 -2.79 -4.31
N PRO A 21 9.96 -3.56 -4.25
CA PRO A 21 11.29 -2.97 -4.21
C PRO A 21 11.62 -2.18 -5.48
N TYR A 22 11.17 -2.63 -6.65
CA TYR A 22 11.40 -1.91 -7.90
C TYR A 22 10.68 -0.55 -7.92
N ALA A 23 9.40 -0.52 -7.56
CA ALA A 23 8.62 0.72 -7.47
C ALA A 23 9.15 1.64 -6.36
N PHE A 24 9.56 1.09 -5.22
CA PHE A 24 10.18 1.84 -4.12
C PHE A 24 11.38 2.64 -4.62
N TYR A 25 12.34 2.01 -5.28
CA TYR A 25 13.54 2.69 -5.76
C TYR A 25 13.33 3.63 -6.94
N LYS A 26 12.18 3.55 -7.62
CA LYS A 26 11.76 4.58 -8.59
C LYS A 26 11.28 5.87 -7.92
N MET A 27 10.68 5.76 -6.73
CA MET A 27 9.99 6.85 -6.07
C MET A 27 10.80 7.53 -4.96
N VAL A 28 11.76 6.83 -4.35
CA VAL A 28 12.52 7.42 -3.23
C VAL A 28 13.66 8.32 -3.73
N PRO A 29 13.98 9.40 -3.00
CA PRO A 29 15.17 10.20 -3.30
C PRO A 29 16.45 9.45 -2.91
N ASP A 30 17.57 9.92 -3.44
CA ASP A 30 18.90 9.40 -3.09
C ASP A 30 19.14 9.40 -1.58
N GLY A 31 19.78 8.34 -1.09
CA GLY A 31 20.07 8.18 0.33
C GLY A 31 18.98 7.48 1.14
N VAL A 32 17.85 7.11 0.53
CA VAL A 32 16.82 6.27 1.15
C VAL A 32 17.01 4.82 0.71
N SER A 33 16.94 3.88 1.65
CA SER A 33 17.10 2.46 1.35
C SER A 33 15.99 1.62 1.97
N LEU A 34 15.73 0.45 1.36
CA LEU A 34 14.72 -0.52 1.76
C LEU A 34 15.39 -1.76 2.38
N ALA A 35 14.93 -2.16 3.56
CA ALA A 35 15.18 -3.47 4.15
C ALA A 35 13.87 -4.27 4.09
N LEU A 36 13.80 -5.30 3.25
CA LEU A 36 12.58 -6.05 2.96
C LEU A 36 12.66 -7.46 3.54
N LEU A 37 11.58 -7.89 4.21
CA LEU A 37 11.34 -9.29 4.58
C LEU A 37 10.02 -9.77 3.98
N THR A 38 10.03 -10.90 3.25
CA THR A 38 8.86 -11.56 2.71
C THR A 38 8.44 -12.73 3.60
N LEU A 39 7.13 -12.97 3.76
CA LEU A 39 6.55 -13.93 4.70
C LEU A 39 5.84 -15.11 4.01
N HIS A 40 5.97 -15.22 2.71
CA HIS A 40 5.57 -16.36 1.90
C HIS A 40 4.09 -16.74 2.00
N GLN A 41 3.18 -15.74 1.92
CA GLN A 41 1.75 -15.99 1.81
C GLN A 41 1.41 -16.68 0.48
N THR A 42 0.74 -17.83 0.55
CA THR A 42 0.27 -18.59 -0.62
C THR A 42 -1.24 -18.73 -0.66
N GLU A 43 -1.91 -18.55 0.49
CA GLU A 43 -3.35 -18.75 0.64
C GLU A 43 -4.00 -17.62 1.44
N LEU A 44 -5.35 -17.57 1.37
CA LEU A 44 -6.18 -16.62 2.14
C LEU A 44 -6.99 -17.34 3.24
N THR A 45 -6.47 -18.44 3.78
CA THR A 45 -7.12 -19.20 4.86
C THR A 45 -6.88 -18.55 6.22
N ARG A 46 -7.78 -18.80 7.19
CA ARG A 46 -7.63 -18.27 8.55
C ARG A 46 -6.35 -18.75 9.24
N GLY A 47 -6.01 -20.03 9.08
CA GLY A 47 -4.78 -20.59 9.66
C GLY A 47 -3.51 -19.92 9.09
N GLU A 48 -3.52 -19.63 7.79
CA GLU A 48 -2.43 -18.90 7.13
C GLU A 48 -2.34 -17.47 7.66
N MET A 49 -3.46 -16.77 7.84
CA MET A 49 -3.48 -15.43 8.41
C MET A 49 -2.92 -15.37 9.84
N ASP A 50 -3.29 -16.33 10.69
CA ASP A 50 -2.78 -16.42 12.06
C ASP A 50 -1.27 -16.69 12.10
N ARG A 51 -0.77 -17.57 11.24
CA ARG A 51 0.68 -17.83 11.07
C ARG A 51 1.41 -16.58 10.61
N LEU A 52 0.91 -15.92 9.57
CA LEU A 52 1.51 -14.71 9.00
C LEU A 52 1.50 -13.54 9.98
N TYR A 53 0.48 -13.42 10.84
CA TYR A 53 0.48 -12.42 11.91
C TYR A 53 1.69 -12.58 12.82
N ASP A 54 1.94 -13.78 13.33
CA ASP A 54 3.08 -14.04 14.21
C ASP A 54 4.42 -13.83 13.51
N GLU A 55 4.52 -14.21 12.24
CA GLU A 55 5.72 -13.98 11.43
C GLU A 55 5.93 -12.49 11.13
N THR A 56 4.87 -11.72 10.90
CA THR A 56 4.96 -10.26 10.76
C THR A 56 5.54 -9.63 12.02
N MET A 57 5.09 -10.05 13.21
CA MET A 57 5.63 -9.55 14.48
C MET A 57 7.11 -9.90 14.66
N LYS A 58 7.51 -11.11 14.27
CA LYS A 58 8.95 -11.53 14.32
C LYS A 58 9.79 -10.74 13.32
N ALA A 59 9.26 -10.54 12.09
CA ALA A 59 9.94 -9.77 11.06
C ALA A 59 10.12 -8.29 11.46
N ALA A 60 9.11 -7.67 12.07
CA ALA A 60 9.20 -6.31 12.58
C ALA A 60 10.35 -6.16 13.62
N ARG A 61 10.45 -7.11 14.56
CA ARG A 61 11.56 -7.15 15.54
C ARG A 61 12.92 -7.32 14.86
N ALA A 62 13.01 -8.17 13.84
CA ALA A 62 14.26 -8.39 13.10
C ALA A 62 14.69 -7.13 12.34
N LEU A 63 13.75 -6.43 11.70
CA LEU A 63 14.00 -5.17 11.02
C LEU A 63 14.47 -4.09 12.00
N ALA A 64 13.79 -3.91 13.13
CA ALA A 64 14.20 -2.93 14.13
C ALA A 64 15.62 -3.25 14.67
N LYS A 65 15.92 -4.52 14.96
CA LYS A 65 17.25 -4.96 15.39
C LYS A 65 18.34 -4.71 14.34
N SER A 66 17.98 -4.68 13.04
CA SER A 66 18.92 -4.39 11.96
C SER A 66 19.27 -2.90 11.85
N GLY A 67 18.64 -2.03 12.66
CA GLY A 67 18.91 -0.60 12.69
C GLY A 67 18.22 0.18 11.57
N VAL A 68 16.96 -0.18 11.24
CA VAL A 68 16.12 0.66 10.37
C VAL A 68 15.57 1.86 11.15
N ASP A 69 15.28 2.96 10.45
CA ASP A 69 14.73 4.17 11.05
C ASP A 69 13.20 4.14 11.18
N LEU A 70 12.55 3.23 10.45
CA LEU A 70 11.11 3.02 10.42
C LEU A 70 10.81 1.57 10.07
N VAL A 71 9.81 0.97 10.70
CA VAL A 71 9.21 -0.30 10.26
C VAL A 71 7.82 -0.05 9.68
N VAL A 72 7.57 -0.52 8.47
CA VAL A 72 6.26 -0.51 7.82
C VAL A 72 5.73 -1.94 7.75
N LEU A 73 4.56 -2.17 8.32
CA LEU A 73 3.88 -3.46 8.28
C LEU A 73 3.00 -3.53 7.04
N GLY A 74 3.23 -4.53 6.19
CA GLY A 74 2.38 -4.83 5.04
C GLY A 74 1.36 -5.91 5.36
N GLY A 75 0.27 -5.98 4.55
CA GLY A 75 -0.73 -7.04 4.66
C GLY A 75 -1.87 -6.73 5.62
N ARG A 76 -2.65 -5.70 5.36
CA ARG A 76 -3.83 -5.31 6.15
C ARG A 76 -4.71 -6.50 6.60
N PRO A 77 -5.09 -7.50 5.75
CA PRO A 77 -5.92 -8.61 6.20
C PRO A 77 -5.26 -9.45 7.30
N VAL A 78 -3.93 -9.61 7.21
CA VAL A 78 -3.14 -10.33 8.21
C VAL A 78 -3.10 -9.55 9.52
N LEU A 79 -2.84 -8.25 9.48
CA LEU A 79 -2.77 -7.41 10.69
C LEU A 79 -4.09 -7.39 11.44
N LEU A 80 -5.22 -7.40 10.73
CA LEU A 80 -6.56 -7.36 11.33
C LEU A 80 -7.14 -8.76 11.65
N SER A 81 -6.41 -9.84 11.38
CA SER A 81 -6.91 -11.23 11.53
C SER A 81 -7.32 -11.58 12.95
N ARG A 82 -6.71 -10.96 13.95
CA ARG A 82 -6.97 -11.19 15.38
C ARG A 82 -7.90 -10.17 16.04
N GLY A 83 -8.51 -9.26 15.26
CA GLY A 83 -9.46 -8.29 15.78
C GLY A 83 -8.84 -7.09 16.50
N GLU A 84 -7.50 -6.99 16.51
CA GLU A 84 -6.82 -5.77 16.97
C GLU A 84 -6.97 -4.66 15.92
N ASN A 85 -6.96 -3.40 16.34
CA ASN A 85 -6.91 -2.29 15.39
C ASN A 85 -5.44 -1.91 15.05
N LEU A 86 -5.26 -1.20 13.92
CA LEU A 86 -3.92 -0.87 13.42
C LEU A 86 -3.14 0.04 14.37
N ASP A 87 -3.80 1.00 15.01
CA ASP A 87 -3.15 1.95 15.92
C ASP A 87 -2.67 1.25 17.20
N GLU A 88 -3.41 0.26 17.70
CA GLU A 88 -3.00 -0.59 18.82
C GLU A 88 -1.75 -1.41 18.47
N ILE A 89 -1.75 -2.05 17.29
CA ILE A 89 -0.62 -2.87 16.83
C ILE A 89 0.62 -1.99 16.65
N THR A 90 0.51 -0.90 15.89
CA THR A 90 1.65 -0.03 15.57
C THR A 90 2.16 0.72 16.79
N GLY A 91 1.28 1.18 17.68
CA GLY A 91 1.63 1.84 18.93
C GLY A 91 2.38 0.91 19.89
N ARG A 92 1.88 -0.31 20.08
CA ARG A 92 2.53 -1.35 20.89
C ARG A 92 3.92 -1.68 20.37
N LEU A 93 4.06 -1.90 19.06
CA LEU A 93 5.34 -2.21 18.45
C LEU A 93 6.31 -1.02 18.48
N THR A 94 5.85 0.20 18.28
CA THR A 94 6.69 1.41 18.41
C THR A 94 7.30 1.48 19.81
N HIS A 95 6.48 1.27 20.85
CA HIS A 95 6.97 1.26 22.23
C HIS A 95 7.94 0.09 22.49
N GLU A 96 7.63 -1.10 21.99
CA GLU A 96 8.48 -2.30 22.20
C GLU A 96 9.82 -2.19 21.48
N LEU A 97 9.82 -1.67 20.24
CA LEU A 97 10.99 -1.71 19.35
C LEU A 97 11.89 -0.46 19.46
N GLY A 98 11.37 0.63 20.03
CA GLY A 98 12.10 1.89 20.14
C GLY A 98 12.32 2.61 18.81
N VAL A 99 11.64 2.18 17.74
CA VAL A 99 11.63 2.84 16.43
C VAL A 99 10.18 3.03 15.97
N PRO A 100 9.86 4.07 15.19
CA PRO A 100 8.51 4.25 14.65
C PRO A 100 8.05 2.99 13.89
N VAL A 101 6.79 2.60 14.11
CA VAL A 101 6.12 1.54 13.35
C VAL A 101 4.85 2.08 12.75
N THR A 102 4.62 1.83 11.48
CA THR A 102 3.38 2.15 10.76
C THR A 102 2.93 0.96 9.92
N SER A 103 1.89 1.12 9.13
CA SER A 103 1.42 0.09 8.20
C SER A 103 1.05 0.68 6.83
N ASP A 104 0.99 -0.17 5.82
CA ASP A 104 0.49 0.19 4.48
C ASP A 104 -0.96 0.71 4.55
N ALA A 105 -1.78 0.15 5.41
CA ALA A 105 -3.16 0.60 5.61
C ALA A 105 -3.23 1.97 6.30
N SER A 106 -2.36 2.25 7.28
CA SER A 106 -2.25 3.59 7.90
C SER A 106 -1.76 4.62 6.88
N ALA A 107 -0.84 4.23 6.01
CA ALA A 107 -0.36 5.06 4.91
C ALA A 107 -1.48 5.44 3.91
N GLN A 108 -2.32 4.48 3.53
CA GLN A 108 -3.49 4.75 2.67
C GLN A 108 -4.47 5.73 3.34
N LEU A 109 -4.78 5.53 4.63
CA LEU A 109 -5.67 6.43 5.36
C LEU A 109 -5.10 7.86 5.43
N ALA A 110 -3.80 8.00 5.70
CA ALA A 110 -3.12 9.29 5.70
C ALA A 110 -3.18 9.97 4.33
N ALA A 111 -2.99 9.20 3.24
CA ALA A 111 -3.08 9.70 1.88
C ALA A 111 -4.48 10.18 1.51
N PHE A 112 -5.53 9.44 1.84
CA PHE A 112 -6.92 9.89 1.65
C PHE A 112 -7.20 11.21 2.37
N LYS A 113 -6.71 11.36 3.60
CA LYS A 113 -6.85 12.61 4.36
C LYS A 113 -6.11 13.77 3.69
N ALA A 114 -4.86 13.56 3.27
CA ALA A 114 -4.06 14.59 2.60
C ALA A 114 -4.71 15.06 1.30
N LEU A 115 -5.22 14.14 0.49
CA LEU A 115 -5.88 14.42 -0.79
C LEU A 115 -7.29 14.96 -0.66
N GLY A 116 -7.91 14.88 0.53
CA GLY A 116 -9.31 15.27 0.75
C GLY A 116 -10.32 14.35 0.08
N SER A 117 -9.96 13.06 -0.07
CA SER A 117 -10.78 12.03 -0.71
C SER A 117 -12.14 11.87 -0.02
N LYS A 118 -13.21 11.66 -0.80
CA LYS A 118 -14.57 11.45 -0.30
C LYS A 118 -15.26 10.27 -0.97
N ARG A 119 -15.20 10.18 -2.30
CA ARG A 119 -15.87 9.16 -3.13
C ARG A 119 -14.81 8.32 -3.82
N VAL A 120 -14.59 7.11 -3.29
CA VAL A 120 -13.49 6.26 -3.68
C VAL A 120 -13.99 5.09 -4.52
N GLY A 121 -13.45 4.98 -5.73
CA GLY A 121 -13.56 3.79 -6.55
C GLY A 121 -12.35 2.89 -6.34
N THR A 122 -12.52 1.58 -6.38
CA THR A 122 -11.44 0.62 -6.19
C THR A 122 -11.25 -0.27 -7.41
N VAL A 123 -10.02 -0.39 -7.87
CA VAL A 123 -9.63 -1.37 -8.91
C VAL A 123 -8.58 -2.30 -8.31
N HIS A 124 -8.89 -3.59 -8.23
CA HIS A 124 -8.03 -4.58 -7.61
C HIS A 124 -7.81 -5.80 -8.52
N PRO A 125 -6.71 -6.52 -8.36
CA PRO A 125 -6.38 -7.61 -9.26
C PRO A 125 -7.12 -8.93 -8.95
N PHE A 126 -7.73 -9.04 -7.77
CA PHE A 126 -8.36 -10.27 -7.28
C PHE A 126 -9.69 -10.57 -7.97
N ASP A 127 -10.28 -11.71 -7.60
CA ASP A 127 -11.58 -12.15 -8.11
C ASP A 127 -12.69 -11.11 -7.78
N PRO A 128 -13.68 -10.89 -8.66
CA PRO A 128 -14.78 -9.94 -8.42
C PRO A 128 -15.62 -10.20 -7.17
N HIS A 129 -15.66 -11.42 -6.62
CA HIS A 129 -16.34 -11.68 -5.34
C HIS A 129 -15.70 -10.91 -4.16
N GLU A 130 -14.50 -10.37 -4.32
CA GLU A 130 -13.83 -9.52 -3.35
C GLU A 130 -14.29 -8.04 -3.39
N ASP A 131 -15.05 -7.63 -4.41
CA ASP A 131 -15.49 -6.26 -4.61
C ASP A 131 -16.22 -5.71 -3.38
N GLU A 132 -17.19 -6.45 -2.83
CA GLU A 132 -17.92 -6.04 -1.63
C GLU A 132 -17.02 -5.87 -0.40
N ARG A 133 -15.94 -6.64 -0.30
CA ARG A 133 -14.97 -6.49 0.79
C ARG A 133 -14.22 -5.17 0.69
N HIS A 134 -13.86 -4.77 -0.53
CA HIS A 134 -13.22 -3.48 -0.79
C HIS A 134 -14.17 -2.32 -0.51
N ASP A 135 -15.42 -2.40 -0.93
CA ASP A 135 -16.43 -1.37 -0.64
C ASP A 135 -16.69 -1.22 0.86
N ARG A 136 -16.80 -2.34 1.59
CA ARG A 136 -16.90 -2.31 3.07
C ARG A 136 -15.67 -1.67 3.72
N MET A 137 -14.48 -1.93 3.20
CA MET A 137 -13.25 -1.32 3.68
C MET A 137 -13.29 0.21 3.52
N ILE A 138 -13.70 0.73 2.37
CA ILE A 138 -13.83 2.17 2.13
C ILE A 138 -14.85 2.79 3.09
N THR A 139 -15.99 2.13 3.30
CA THR A 139 -17.02 2.57 4.27
C THR A 139 -16.47 2.62 5.70
N GLN A 140 -15.70 1.61 6.12
CA GLN A 140 -15.08 1.57 7.45
C GLN A 140 -14.04 2.69 7.68
N LEU A 141 -13.45 3.22 6.61
CA LEU A 141 -12.57 4.39 6.66
C LEU A 141 -13.32 5.73 6.73
N GLY A 142 -14.66 5.71 6.76
CA GLY A 142 -15.50 6.91 6.77
C GLY A 142 -15.62 7.59 5.40
N LEU A 143 -15.33 6.86 4.33
CA LEU A 143 -15.42 7.33 2.95
C LEU A 143 -16.62 6.66 2.23
N SER A 144 -17.03 7.23 1.11
CA SER A 144 -18.15 6.70 0.29
C SER A 144 -17.56 5.82 -0.83
N PRO A 145 -17.81 4.50 -0.84
CA PRO A 145 -17.44 3.67 -1.97
C PRO A 145 -18.32 4.02 -3.18
N VAL A 146 -17.71 4.17 -4.34
CA VAL A 146 -18.41 4.34 -5.63
C VAL A 146 -18.66 2.98 -6.28
N GLY A 147 -17.82 2.01 -5.94
CA GLY A 147 -17.83 0.64 -6.39
C GLY A 147 -16.42 0.09 -6.51
N SER A 148 -16.33 -1.21 -6.76
CA SER A 148 -15.07 -1.91 -6.95
C SER A 148 -15.08 -2.70 -8.25
N PHE A 149 -13.89 -2.99 -8.78
CA PHE A 149 -13.66 -3.82 -9.96
C PHE A 149 -12.54 -4.80 -9.68
N GLY A 150 -12.83 -6.09 -9.78
CA GLY A 150 -11.86 -7.19 -9.63
C GLY A 150 -11.40 -7.73 -10.98
N GLY A 151 -10.07 -7.86 -11.15
CA GLY A 151 -9.44 -8.33 -12.39
C GLY A 151 -9.36 -9.85 -12.57
N GLY A 152 -9.79 -10.65 -11.57
CA GLY A 152 -9.88 -12.12 -11.68
C GLY A 152 -8.56 -12.87 -11.48
N SER A 153 -7.51 -12.25 -10.94
CA SER A 153 -6.22 -12.90 -10.71
C SER A 153 -6.12 -13.54 -9.31
N ASN A 154 -5.30 -14.56 -9.20
CA ASN A 154 -4.92 -15.17 -7.93
C ASN A 154 -3.60 -14.58 -7.39
N LEU A 155 -3.24 -14.90 -6.13
CA LEU A 155 -2.04 -14.36 -5.46
C LEU A 155 -0.73 -14.68 -6.18
N VAL A 156 -0.62 -15.86 -6.78
CA VAL A 156 0.63 -16.33 -7.43
C VAL A 156 0.85 -15.66 -8.79
N ASP A 157 -0.23 -15.24 -9.45
CA ASP A 157 -0.19 -14.62 -10.77
C ASP A 157 -0.07 -13.09 -10.74
N LEU A 158 -0.17 -12.47 -9.55
CA LEU A 158 -0.07 -11.00 -9.41
C LEU A 158 1.16 -10.38 -10.09
N PRO A 159 2.37 -10.97 -10.01
CA PRO A 159 3.54 -10.40 -10.68
C PRO A 159 3.47 -10.41 -12.21
N LYS A 160 2.54 -11.19 -12.80
CA LYS A 160 2.32 -11.24 -14.27
C LYS A 160 1.48 -10.06 -14.77
N LEU A 161 0.73 -9.41 -13.87
CA LEU A 161 -0.05 -8.23 -14.21
C LEU A 161 0.86 -7.03 -14.44
N THR A 162 0.58 -6.33 -15.52
CA THR A 162 1.37 -5.18 -15.96
C THR A 162 0.74 -3.86 -15.52
N CYS A 163 1.47 -2.78 -15.67
CA CYS A 163 0.94 -1.44 -15.53
C CYS A 163 -0.11 -1.10 -16.60
N ASN A 164 -0.04 -1.73 -17.79
CA ASN A 164 -1.06 -1.56 -18.84
C ASN A 164 -2.42 -2.10 -18.37
N ASP A 165 -2.45 -3.24 -17.67
CA ASP A 165 -3.68 -3.77 -17.08
C ASP A 165 -4.27 -2.76 -16.06
N ALA A 166 -3.42 -2.18 -15.21
CA ALA A 166 -3.84 -1.15 -14.27
C ALA A 166 -4.44 0.07 -14.97
N LEU A 167 -3.80 0.53 -16.04
CA LEU A 167 -4.25 1.68 -16.81
C LEU A 167 -5.56 1.40 -17.56
N GLU A 168 -5.70 0.26 -18.20
CA GLU A 168 -6.91 -0.12 -18.95
C GLU A 168 -8.11 -0.29 -18.01
N TRP A 169 -7.93 -1.05 -16.92
CA TRP A 169 -8.99 -1.28 -15.93
C TRP A 169 -9.38 0.01 -15.21
N GLY A 170 -8.39 0.83 -14.83
CA GLY A 170 -8.66 2.14 -14.24
C GLY A 170 -9.45 3.06 -15.17
N ARG A 171 -9.07 3.14 -16.45
CA ARG A 171 -9.81 3.92 -17.44
C ARG A 171 -11.23 3.41 -17.66
N ALA A 172 -11.41 2.10 -17.75
CA ALA A 172 -12.74 1.50 -17.89
C ALA A 172 -13.61 1.81 -16.66
N PHE A 173 -13.03 1.67 -15.45
CA PHE A 173 -13.72 2.01 -14.19
C PHE A 173 -14.13 3.48 -14.15
N MET A 174 -13.20 4.40 -14.43
CA MET A 174 -13.45 5.85 -14.37
C MET A 174 -14.53 6.31 -15.37
N LYS A 175 -14.58 5.68 -16.57
CA LYS A 175 -15.64 5.97 -17.55
C LYS A 175 -17.01 5.50 -17.08
N ALA A 176 -17.08 4.37 -16.37
CA ALA A 176 -18.33 3.84 -15.82
C ALA A 176 -18.78 4.58 -14.54
N HIS A 177 -17.85 5.21 -13.82
CA HIS A 177 -18.07 5.85 -12.52
C HIS A 177 -17.54 7.30 -12.49
N PRO A 178 -18.16 8.23 -13.25
CA PRO A 178 -17.66 9.60 -13.41
C PRO A 178 -17.74 10.47 -12.15
N ASP A 179 -18.44 10.02 -11.12
CA ASP A 179 -18.58 10.69 -9.83
C ASP A 179 -17.44 10.32 -8.83
N THR A 180 -16.49 9.47 -9.22
CA THR A 180 -15.31 9.13 -8.43
C THR A 180 -14.39 10.35 -8.30
N ASP A 181 -13.97 10.71 -7.09
CA ASP A 181 -12.93 11.74 -6.87
C ASP A 181 -11.55 11.16 -6.59
N THR A 182 -11.51 9.89 -6.18
CA THR A 182 -10.26 9.18 -5.89
C THR A 182 -10.35 7.74 -6.37
N LEU A 183 -9.38 7.29 -7.19
CA LEU A 183 -9.24 5.91 -7.62
C LEU A 183 -8.18 5.21 -6.77
N LEU A 184 -8.52 4.07 -6.17
CA LEU A 184 -7.65 3.26 -5.32
C LEU A 184 -7.19 1.98 -6.03
N TYR A 185 -5.87 1.72 -6.00
CA TYR A 185 -5.25 0.43 -6.29
C TYR A 185 -4.65 -0.16 -4.99
N PRO A 186 -5.35 -1.07 -4.31
CA PRO A 186 -4.99 -1.49 -2.95
C PRO A 186 -3.85 -2.53 -2.88
N CYS A 187 -3.48 -3.14 -4.01
CA CYS A 187 -2.52 -4.26 -4.03
C CYS A 187 -1.07 -3.77 -4.17
N PRO A 188 -0.15 -4.13 -3.23
CA PRO A 188 1.27 -3.76 -3.31
C PRO A 188 2.10 -4.66 -4.25
N HIS A 189 1.51 -5.74 -4.79
CA HIS A 189 2.19 -6.73 -5.60
C HIS A 189 1.81 -6.68 -7.07
N TRP A 190 1.23 -5.58 -7.51
CA TRP A 190 0.85 -5.28 -8.87
C TRP A 190 1.45 -3.95 -9.31
N ALA A 191 2.03 -3.91 -10.50
CA ALA A 191 2.64 -2.71 -11.08
C ALA A 191 1.56 -1.66 -11.40
N THR A 192 1.42 -0.63 -10.56
CA THR A 192 0.36 0.39 -10.67
C THR A 192 0.88 1.82 -10.71
N VAL A 193 2.15 2.05 -10.34
CA VAL A 193 2.64 3.42 -10.13
C VAL A 193 2.72 4.25 -11.41
N GLU A 194 2.98 3.63 -12.54
CA GLU A 194 3.02 4.31 -13.82
C GLU A 194 1.62 4.65 -14.39
N ALA A 195 0.56 4.05 -13.83
CA ALA A 195 -0.83 4.39 -14.20
C ALA A 195 -1.34 5.65 -13.49
N ILE A 196 -0.69 6.11 -12.43
CA ILE A 196 -1.15 7.21 -11.59
C ILE A 196 -1.34 8.49 -12.41
N GLU A 197 -0.27 9.05 -12.96
CA GLU A 197 -0.34 10.33 -13.67
C GLU A 197 -1.20 10.32 -14.93
N PRO A 198 -1.18 9.26 -15.77
CA PRO A 198 -2.09 9.17 -16.90
C PRO A 198 -3.56 9.27 -16.49
N ILE A 199 -3.98 8.57 -15.43
CA ILE A 199 -5.37 8.61 -14.95
C ILE A 199 -5.70 9.97 -14.30
N GLU A 200 -4.83 10.49 -13.43
CA GLU A 200 -5.02 11.82 -12.83
C GLU A 200 -5.19 12.91 -13.89
N ARG A 201 -4.38 12.87 -14.94
CA ARG A 201 -4.44 13.84 -16.05
C ARG A 201 -5.69 13.69 -16.92
N GLU A 202 -6.09 12.44 -17.21
CA GLU A 202 -7.22 12.15 -18.09
C GLU A 202 -8.57 12.46 -17.44
N PHE A 203 -8.72 12.19 -16.14
CA PHE A 203 -10.00 12.27 -15.43
C PHE A 203 -10.09 13.39 -14.38
N GLY A 204 -9.00 14.07 -14.06
CA GLY A 204 -8.98 15.14 -13.06
C GLY A 204 -9.24 14.68 -11.64
N VAL A 205 -8.95 13.41 -11.31
CA VAL A 205 -9.16 12.79 -10.01
C VAL A 205 -7.83 12.60 -9.29
N SER A 206 -7.85 12.19 -8.03
CA SER A 206 -6.66 11.68 -7.35
C SER A 206 -6.53 10.17 -7.56
N VAL A 207 -5.29 9.68 -7.70
CA VAL A 207 -5.02 8.24 -7.71
C VAL A 207 -4.20 7.87 -6.50
N VAL A 208 -4.62 6.83 -5.80
CA VAL A 208 -3.99 6.28 -4.61
C VAL A 208 -3.58 4.83 -4.88
N THR A 209 -2.31 4.51 -4.80
CA THR A 209 -1.85 3.12 -4.87
C THR A 209 -1.21 2.70 -3.56
N ASN A 210 -1.28 1.43 -3.20
CA ASN A 210 -0.61 0.92 -2.00
C ASN A 210 0.90 1.23 -2.04
N LEU A 211 1.54 1.03 -3.19
CA LEU A 211 2.96 1.28 -3.41
C LEU A 211 3.33 2.75 -3.13
N GLN A 212 2.62 3.69 -3.78
CA GLN A 212 2.85 5.12 -3.66
C GLN A 212 2.61 5.63 -2.23
N THR A 213 1.48 5.23 -1.61
CA THR A 213 1.13 5.70 -0.26
C THR A 213 2.11 5.20 0.79
N THR A 214 2.56 3.96 0.66
CA THR A 214 3.55 3.36 1.57
C THR A 214 4.88 4.13 1.50
N VAL A 215 5.36 4.43 0.30
CA VAL A 215 6.59 5.22 0.11
C VAL A 215 6.41 6.66 0.62
N TRP A 216 5.35 7.34 0.21
CA TRP A 216 5.06 8.72 0.64
C TRP A 216 5.00 8.82 2.16
N HIS A 217 4.21 7.98 2.81
CA HIS A 217 4.04 8.00 4.26
C HIS A 217 5.33 7.69 4.99
N ALA A 218 6.08 6.68 4.53
CA ALA A 218 7.37 6.33 5.12
C ALA A 218 8.37 7.49 5.05
N LEU A 219 8.44 8.19 3.93
CA LEU A 219 9.27 9.38 3.79
C LEU A 219 8.86 10.48 4.78
N ARG A 220 7.56 10.76 4.91
CA ARG A 220 7.03 11.79 5.82
C ARG A 220 7.27 11.45 7.30
N VAL A 221 7.12 10.19 7.69
CA VAL A 221 7.46 9.72 9.06
C VAL A 221 8.95 9.86 9.35
N CYS A 222 9.81 9.64 8.34
CA CYS A 222 11.26 9.85 8.46
C CYS A 222 11.69 11.33 8.31
N GLY A 223 10.75 12.29 8.23
CA GLY A 223 11.06 13.72 8.09
C GLY A 223 11.57 14.13 6.71
N ILE A 224 11.42 13.27 5.71
CA ILE A 224 11.84 13.53 4.32
C ILE A 224 10.64 14.10 3.56
N ASN A 225 10.70 15.42 3.28
CA ASN A 225 9.61 16.19 2.65
C ASN A 225 9.89 16.53 1.18
N ASP A 226 10.74 15.76 0.51
CA ASP A 226 11.03 15.93 -0.90
C ASP A 226 9.74 15.84 -1.73
N ARG A 227 9.58 16.75 -2.70
CA ARG A 227 8.53 16.67 -3.71
C ARG A 227 9.03 15.82 -4.87
N ILE A 228 8.25 14.80 -5.22
CA ILE A 228 8.67 13.78 -6.19
C ILE A 228 7.69 13.80 -7.36
N GLU A 229 8.22 14.16 -8.53
CA GLU A 229 7.45 14.21 -9.78
C GLU A 229 7.31 12.84 -10.44
N GLY A 230 6.29 12.67 -11.27
CA GLY A 230 6.08 11.46 -12.05
C GLY A 230 5.21 10.39 -11.38
N TYR A 231 4.79 10.62 -10.13
CA TYR A 231 4.03 9.65 -9.35
C TYR A 231 2.77 10.25 -8.70
N GLY A 232 2.17 11.24 -9.36
CA GLY A 232 0.89 11.83 -9.00
C GLY A 232 0.95 12.91 -7.92
N ARG A 233 -0.23 13.45 -7.64
CA ARG A 233 -0.41 14.59 -6.74
C ARG A 233 0.10 14.33 -5.32
N LEU A 234 -0.08 13.11 -4.80
CA LEU A 234 0.32 12.79 -3.43
C LEU A 234 1.80 13.04 -3.17
N LEU A 235 2.69 12.54 -4.05
CA LEU A 235 4.14 12.70 -3.90
C LEU A 235 4.63 14.09 -4.32
N ARG A 236 3.89 14.76 -5.22
CA ARG A 236 4.25 16.07 -5.73
C ARG A 236 3.82 17.24 -4.82
N GLU A 237 2.66 17.14 -4.15
CA GLU A 237 2.03 18.27 -3.47
C GLU A 237 2.08 18.17 -1.93
N PHE A 238 2.22 16.97 -1.37
CA PHE A 238 2.05 16.70 0.07
C PHE A 238 3.33 16.11 0.76
#